data_b2d62bebdbb4e4e17117fa4b66ad6ce0
#
_entry.id   b2d62bebdbb4e4e17117fa4b66ad6ce0
#
_cell.length_a   1.000
_cell.length_b   1.000
_cell.length_c   1.000
_cell.angle_alpha   90.00
_cell.angle_beta   90.00
_cell.angle_gamma   90.00
#
_symmetry.space_group_name_H-M   'P 1'
#
loop_
_entity.id
_entity.type
_entity.pdbx_description
1 polymer ?
#
loop_
_entity_poly.entity_id
_entity_poly.type
_entity_poly.pdbx_seq_one_letter_code
_entity_poly.pdbx_strand_id
1 'polypeptide(L)'
;MTVEIIGKTPEEQERIDTLVAFMGQYVTPEMVLDLQQKGFFVAPASIHHHGQYDGALFDHSFEVAKALTKLTKRLNLSWQNERSPYIVGMFHDLCKSDNYVRSGNEAWEYNNATLLPGHGEKSVILLQQYMKLTEEEIYCIRWHMGTFDDKANWNSYGRACTEYPNVLYTHTADMIAARIIGI
;
A
#
# COMPACT_ATOMS: atom_id res chain seq x y z
N MET A 1 22.04 14.05 11.92
CA MET A 1 22.74 13.09 11.04
C MET A 1 21.72 12.65 10.00
N THR A 2 21.99 12.91 8.75
CA THR A 2 21.15 12.39 7.64
C THR A 2 21.46 10.90 7.53
N VAL A 3 20.48 10.04 7.76
CA VAL A 3 20.64 8.59 7.55
C VAL A 3 20.63 8.39 6.03
N GLU A 4 21.72 7.92 5.47
CA GLU A 4 21.81 7.53 4.08
C GLU A 4 21.19 6.14 3.95
N ILE A 5 20.12 6.00 3.18
CA ILE A 5 19.44 4.73 2.95
C ILE A 5 19.92 4.22 1.60
N ILE A 6 20.62 3.07 1.63
CA ILE A 6 21.22 2.46 0.44
C ILE A 6 20.47 1.18 0.13
N GLY A 7 19.93 1.06 -1.09
CA GLY A 7 19.30 -0.14 -1.62
C GLY A 7 20.33 -1.26 -1.80
N LYS A 8 19.90 -2.50 -1.63
CA LYS A 8 20.75 -3.69 -1.82
C LYS A 8 21.02 -3.97 -3.30
N THR A 9 20.13 -3.50 -4.18
CA THR A 9 20.25 -3.56 -5.64
C THR A 9 19.95 -2.19 -6.25
N PRO A 10 20.38 -1.93 -7.51
CA PRO A 10 20.01 -0.69 -8.22
C PRO A 10 18.49 -0.47 -8.30
N GLU A 11 17.72 -1.52 -8.53
CA GLU A 11 16.25 -1.46 -8.63
C GLU A 11 15.60 -1.13 -7.28
N GLU A 12 16.11 -1.70 -6.18
CA GLU A 12 15.66 -1.33 -4.82
C GLU A 12 15.97 0.13 -4.52
N GLN A 13 17.16 0.62 -4.90
CA GLN A 13 17.54 2.03 -4.73
C GLN A 13 16.62 2.96 -5.51
N GLU A 14 16.29 2.63 -6.76
CA GLU A 14 15.38 3.42 -7.59
C GLU A 14 14.00 3.54 -6.96
N ARG A 15 13.47 2.46 -6.36
CA ARG A 15 12.19 2.46 -5.63
C ARG A 15 12.24 3.32 -4.38
N ILE A 16 13.34 3.25 -3.61
CA ILE A 16 13.55 4.10 -2.43
C ILE A 16 13.57 5.57 -2.83
N ASP A 17 14.34 5.93 -3.85
CA ASP A 17 14.46 7.30 -4.35
C ASP A 17 13.10 7.81 -4.87
N THR A 18 12.35 6.95 -5.57
CA THR A 18 11.01 7.24 -6.06
C THR A 18 10.03 7.50 -4.90
N LEU A 19 10.07 6.65 -3.85
CA LEU A 19 9.24 6.87 -2.66
C LEU A 19 9.54 8.23 -2.04
N VAL A 20 10.81 8.51 -1.78
CA VAL A 20 11.23 9.76 -1.11
C VAL A 20 10.85 10.97 -1.96
N ALA A 21 11.07 10.93 -3.27
CA ALA A 21 10.70 12.01 -4.17
C ALA A 21 9.18 12.24 -4.26
N PHE A 22 8.39 11.15 -4.27
CA PHE A 22 6.93 11.23 -4.39
C PHE A 22 6.25 11.64 -3.09
N MET A 23 6.69 11.07 -1.95
CA MET A 23 6.06 11.28 -0.65
C MET A 23 6.58 12.53 0.06
N GLY A 24 7.80 12.98 -0.23
CA GLY A 24 8.40 14.17 0.36
C GLY A 24 8.35 14.17 1.89
N GLN A 25 7.72 15.18 2.46
CA GLN A 25 7.60 15.35 3.93
C GLN A 25 6.69 14.33 4.63
N TYR A 26 5.97 13.48 3.88
CA TYR A 26 5.02 12.52 4.45
C TYR A 26 5.68 11.22 4.94
N VAL A 27 6.95 11.00 4.63
CA VAL A 27 7.75 9.89 5.14
C VAL A 27 9.03 10.42 5.80
N THR A 28 9.49 9.72 6.85
CA THR A 28 10.76 10.04 7.50
C THR A 28 11.85 9.06 7.07
N PRO A 29 13.14 9.41 7.18
CA PRO A 29 14.23 8.48 6.89
C PRO A 29 14.14 7.17 7.69
N GLU A 30 13.73 7.26 8.96
CA GLU A 30 13.57 6.09 9.84
C GLU A 30 12.45 5.17 9.33
N MET A 31 11.33 5.75 8.87
CA MET A 31 10.23 4.98 8.26
C MET A 31 10.71 4.28 6.97
N VAL A 32 11.43 4.98 6.10
CA VAL A 32 11.93 4.39 4.85
C VAL A 32 12.91 3.25 5.12
N LEU A 33 13.79 3.40 6.11
CA LEU A 33 14.72 2.34 6.52
C LEU A 33 13.98 1.11 7.06
N ASP A 34 12.95 1.30 7.89
CA ASP A 34 12.16 0.20 8.43
C ASP A 34 11.31 -0.49 7.35
N LEU A 35 10.74 0.27 6.41
CA LEU A 35 10.07 -0.27 5.22
C LEU A 35 11.03 -1.13 4.37
N GLN A 36 12.27 -0.70 4.20
CA GLN A 36 13.32 -1.47 3.53
C GLN A 36 13.60 -2.78 4.26
N GLN A 37 13.79 -2.72 5.58
CA GLN A 37 14.08 -3.90 6.41
C GLN A 37 12.90 -4.90 6.39
N LYS A 38 11.67 -4.42 6.32
CA LYS A 38 10.45 -5.22 6.21
C LYS A 38 10.18 -5.74 4.80
N GLY A 39 10.99 -5.39 3.81
CA GLY A 39 10.89 -5.93 2.46
C GLY A 39 9.91 -5.20 1.53
N PHE A 40 9.41 -4.02 1.89
CA PHE A 40 8.41 -3.28 1.08
C PHE A 40 8.87 -3.02 -0.36
N PHE A 41 10.17 -2.82 -0.58
CA PHE A 41 10.75 -2.53 -1.90
C PHE A 41 11.11 -3.77 -2.72
N VAL A 42 11.01 -4.97 -2.13
CA VAL A 42 11.41 -6.24 -2.78
C VAL A 42 10.31 -7.29 -2.81
N ALA A 43 9.30 -7.19 -1.96
CA ALA A 43 8.20 -8.15 -1.92
C ALA A 43 7.37 -8.13 -3.21
N PRO A 44 6.77 -9.27 -3.62
CA PRO A 44 5.83 -9.32 -4.72
C PRO A 44 4.47 -8.71 -4.31
N ALA A 45 3.69 -8.23 -5.27
CA ALA A 45 2.31 -7.80 -5.02
C ALA A 45 1.37 -9.00 -4.81
N SER A 46 1.70 -10.14 -5.43
CA SER A 46 1.00 -11.41 -5.29
C SER A 46 1.93 -12.54 -5.70
N ILE A 47 1.67 -13.78 -5.25
CA ILE A 47 2.37 -14.98 -5.73
C ILE A 47 1.53 -15.81 -6.73
N HIS A 48 0.26 -15.44 -6.96
CA HIS A 48 -0.66 -16.18 -7.83
C HIS A 48 -1.34 -15.33 -8.91
N HIS A 49 -1.23 -14.01 -8.82
CA HIS A 49 -1.92 -13.06 -9.73
C HIS A 49 -0.91 -12.14 -10.42
N HIS A 50 -1.27 -10.89 -10.67
CA HIS A 50 -0.36 -9.86 -11.18
C HIS A 50 0.74 -9.53 -10.17
N GLY A 51 1.88 -9.03 -10.67
CA GLY A 51 2.97 -8.57 -9.80
C GLY A 51 3.70 -9.70 -9.05
N GLN A 52 4.09 -10.77 -9.73
CA GLN A 52 4.82 -11.91 -9.15
C GLN A 52 6.35 -11.70 -9.12
N TYR A 53 6.84 -10.54 -9.48
CA TYR A 53 8.25 -10.22 -9.53
C TYR A 53 8.72 -9.42 -8.30
N ASP A 54 10.04 -9.34 -8.12
CA ASP A 54 10.66 -8.64 -7.00
C ASP A 54 10.41 -7.14 -7.06
N GLY A 55 9.82 -6.61 -5.97
CA GLY A 55 9.47 -5.20 -5.85
C GLY A 55 8.12 -4.82 -6.43
N ALA A 56 7.36 -5.79 -6.95
CA ALA A 56 6.03 -5.53 -7.49
C ALA A 56 5.07 -4.92 -6.47
N LEU A 57 5.24 -5.18 -5.17
CA LEU A 57 4.46 -4.54 -4.10
C LEU A 57 4.63 -3.01 -4.15
N PHE A 58 5.88 -2.53 -4.24
CA PHE A 58 6.14 -1.10 -4.35
C PHE A 58 5.58 -0.53 -5.66
N ASP A 59 5.87 -1.20 -6.79
CA ASP A 59 5.46 -0.73 -8.12
C ASP A 59 3.93 -0.61 -8.21
N HIS A 60 3.19 -1.60 -7.71
CA HIS A 60 1.73 -1.57 -7.58
C HIS A 60 1.26 -0.42 -6.67
N SER A 61 1.80 -0.31 -5.47
CA SER A 61 1.45 0.74 -4.51
C SER A 61 1.68 2.14 -5.09
N PHE A 62 2.76 2.33 -5.83
CA PHE A 62 3.07 3.59 -6.49
C PHE A 62 2.06 3.93 -7.60
N GLU A 63 1.67 2.95 -8.43
CA GLU A 63 0.63 3.16 -9.45
C GLU A 63 -0.73 3.48 -8.83
N VAL A 64 -1.11 2.79 -7.72
CA VAL A 64 -2.33 3.13 -6.98
C VAL A 64 -2.27 4.56 -6.42
N ALA A 65 -1.16 4.97 -5.83
CA ALA A 65 -0.99 6.33 -5.31
C ALA A 65 -1.08 7.39 -6.43
N LYS A 66 -0.47 7.14 -7.59
CA LYS A 66 -0.58 8.00 -8.78
C LYS A 66 -2.02 8.07 -9.30
N ALA A 67 -2.72 6.94 -9.38
CA ALA A 67 -4.10 6.88 -9.82
C ALA A 67 -5.02 7.66 -8.85
N LEU A 68 -4.87 7.44 -7.55
CA LEU A 68 -5.69 8.09 -6.52
C LEU A 68 -5.46 9.61 -6.46
N THR A 69 -4.20 10.05 -6.53
CA THR A 69 -3.87 11.49 -6.59
C THR A 69 -4.39 12.15 -7.88
N LYS A 70 -4.38 11.42 -9.00
CA LYS A 70 -4.95 11.89 -10.28
C LYS A 70 -6.48 11.98 -10.22
N LEU A 71 -7.16 10.98 -9.63
CA LEU A 71 -8.60 11.00 -9.39
C LEU A 71 -8.96 12.17 -8.48
N THR A 72 -8.23 12.35 -7.37
CA THR A 72 -8.40 13.47 -6.44
C THR A 72 -8.41 14.81 -7.16
N LYS A 73 -7.41 15.07 -8.01
CA LYS A 73 -7.31 16.32 -8.77
C LYS A 73 -8.41 16.48 -9.81
N ARG A 74 -8.71 15.42 -10.57
CA ARG A 74 -9.69 15.50 -11.67
C ARG A 74 -11.13 15.65 -11.21
N LEU A 75 -11.46 15.00 -10.09
CA LEU A 75 -12.82 14.99 -9.54
C LEU A 75 -12.99 15.98 -8.39
N ASN A 76 -11.92 16.72 -8.05
CA ASN A 76 -11.90 17.65 -6.93
C ASN A 76 -12.36 16.99 -5.63
N LEU A 77 -11.79 15.79 -5.32
CA LEU A 77 -12.14 15.04 -4.11
C LEU A 77 -11.65 15.78 -2.87
N SER A 78 -12.51 15.86 -1.87
CA SER A 78 -12.17 16.42 -0.57
C SER A 78 -11.68 15.30 0.37
N TRP A 79 -10.57 15.54 1.06
CA TRP A 79 -9.97 14.64 2.03
C TRP A 79 -9.85 15.32 3.40
N GLN A 80 -9.91 14.53 4.48
CA GLN A 80 -9.66 15.05 5.83
C GLN A 80 -8.25 15.62 6.01
N ASN A 81 -7.29 15.13 5.19
CA ASN A 81 -5.91 15.62 5.17
C ASN A 81 -5.37 15.62 3.73
N GLU A 82 -4.61 16.66 3.35
CA GLU A 82 -4.02 16.79 2.01
C GLU A 82 -3.07 15.64 1.64
N ARG A 83 -2.44 15.01 2.64
CA ARG A 83 -1.56 13.85 2.45
C ARG A 83 -2.32 12.55 2.14
N SER A 84 -3.63 12.49 2.48
CA SER A 84 -4.39 11.24 2.52
C SER A 84 -4.34 10.44 1.21
N PRO A 85 -4.51 11.03 0.01
CA PRO A 85 -4.43 10.25 -1.23
C PRO A 85 -3.04 9.65 -1.48
N TYR A 86 -1.98 10.28 -0.98
CA TYR A 86 -0.61 9.75 -1.06
C TYR A 86 -0.42 8.59 -0.10
N ILE A 87 -0.78 8.79 1.17
CA ILE A 87 -0.63 7.78 2.24
C ILE A 87 -1.48 6.54 1.95
N VAL A 88 -2.75 6.75 1.63
CA VAL A 88 -3.68 5.66 1.34
C VAL A 88 -3.22 4.86 0.13
N GLY A 89 -2.93 5.52 -0.99
CA GLY A 89 -2.51 4.85 -2.21
C GLY A 89 -1.21 4.08 -2.05
N MET A 90 -0.20 4.69 -1.38
CA MET A 90 1.12 4.07 -1.22
C MET A 90 1.13 2.91 -0.22
N PHE A 91 0.27 2.93 0.80
CA PHE A 91 0.39 1.98 1.92
C PHE A 91 -0.85 1.11 2.14
N HIS A 92 -1.85 1.11 1.21
CA HIS A 92 -3.05 0.26 1.35
C HIS A 92 -2.71 -1.22 1.50
N ASP A 93 -1.66 -1.67 0.82
CA ASP A 93 -1.17 -3.05 0.76
C ASP A 93 0.09 -3.31 1.61
N LEU A 94 0.39 -2.45 2.59
CA LEU A 94 1.59 -2.56 3.42
C LEU A 94 1.72 -3.93 4.12
N CYS A 95 0.60 -4.60 4.38
CA CYS A 95 0.56 -5.95 4.93
C CYS A 95 1.37 -6.98 4.12
N LYS A 96 1.51 -6.77 2.81
CA LYS A 96 2.22 -7.69 1.91
C LYS A 96 3.74 -7.68 2.10
N SER A 97 4.29 -6.67 2.79
CA SER A 97 5.72 -6.59 3.08
C SER A 97 6.24 -7.76 3.92
N ASP A 98 5.38 -8.39 4.74
CA ASP A 98 5.72 -9.58 5.54
C ASP A 98 4.84 -10.81 5.26
N ASN A 99 3.88 -10.70 4.33
CA ASN A 99 3.03 -11.83 3.94
C ASN A 99 3.76 -12.88 3.11
N TYR A 100 4.91 -12.52 2.55
CA TYR A 100 5.69 -13.40 1.69
C TYR A 100 7.13 -13.50 2.18
N VAL A 101 7.71 -14.70 2.03
CA VAL A 101 9.12 -14.98 2.33
C VAL A 101 9.76 -15.73 1.17
N ARG A 102 11.08 -15.63 1.06
CA ARG A 102 11.86 -16.44 0.11
C ARG A 102 12.06 -17.85 0.69
N SER A 103 11.73 -18.85 -0.09
CA SER A 103 12.07 -20.25 0.24
C SER A 103 13.49 -20.59 -0.22
N GLY A 104 13.97 -21.76 0.16
CA GLY A 104 15.33 -22.22 -0.15
C GLY A 104 15.66 -22.34 -1.64
N ASN A 105 14.67 -22.31 -2.53
CA ASN A 105 14.81 -22.27 -4.00
C ASN A 105 14.57 -20.85 -4.59
N GLU A 106 14.63 -19.83 -3.74
CA GLU A 106 14.40 -18.41 -4.07
C GLU A 106 12.99 -18.07 -4.55
N ALA A 107 12.05 -19.00 -4.56
CA ALA A 107 10.65 -18.72 -4.86
C ALA A 107 9.98 -17.97 -3.70
N TRP A 108 8.98 -17.15 -4.02
CA TRP A 108 8.15 -16.51 -3.01
C TRP A 108 7.06 -17.48 -2.53
N GLU A 109 6.91 -17.59 -1.22
CA GLU A 109 5.91 -18.40 -0.54
C GLU A 109 5.18 -17.59 0.53
N TYR A 110 4.00 -18.06 0.96
CA TYR A 110 3.31 -17.43 2.09
C TYR A 110 4.12 -17.55 3.38
N ASN A 111 4.24 -16.45 4.09
CA ASN A 111 4.86 -16.42 5.41
C ASN A 111 3.89 -16.93 6.48
N ASN A 112 3.99 -18.21 6.79
CA ASN A 112 3.17 -18.83 7.84
C ASN A 112 3.58 -18.42 9.27
N ALA A 113 4.66 -17.66 9.44
CA ALA A 113 5.13 -17.16 10.74
C ALA A 113 4.63 -15.76 11.07
N THR A 114 3.86 -15.11 10.17
CA THR A 114 3.28 -13.79 10.46
C THR A 114 2.33 -13.86 11.66
N LEU A 115 2.46 -12.91 12.59
CA LEU A 115 1.64 -12.85 13.81
C LEU A 115 0.35 -12.04 13.64
N LEU A 116 0.26 -11.23 12.60
CA LEU A 116 -0.91 -10.41 12.29
C LEU A 116 -1.63 -10.97 11.07
N PRO A 117 -2.78 -11.63 11.23
CA PRO A 117 -3.62 -12.02 10.11
C PRO A 117 -4.36 -10.81 9.53
N GLY A 118 -4.97 -11.01 8.37
CA GLY A 118 -5.78 -9.98 7.70
C GLY A 118 -5.04 -9.28 6.57
N HIS A 119 -5.74 -8.34 5.94
CA HIS A 119 -5.23 -7.62 4.78
C HIS A 119 -5.31 -6.10 5.01
N GLY A 120 -6.46 -5.48 4.83
CA GLY A 120 -6.62 -4.04 5.07
C GLY A 120 -6.39 -3.66 6.54
N GLU A 121 -6.91 -4.43 7.49
CA GLU A 121 -6.67 -4.21 8.93
C GLU A 121 -5.21 -4.28 9.29
N LYS A 122 -4.50 -5.27 8.74
CA LYS A 122 -3.06 -5.43 8.98
C LYS A 122 -2.29 -4.23 8.44
N SER A 123 -2.62 -3.75 7.22
CA SER A 123 -2.00 -2.56 6.65
C SER A 123 -2.20 -1.33 7.54
N VAL A 124 -3.41 -1.12 8.08
CA VAL A 124 -3.70 -0.04 9.03
C VAL A 124 -2.84 -0.16 10.29
N ILE A 125 -2.79 -1.35 10.91
CA ILE A 125 -2.02 -1.60 12.15
C ILE A 125 -0.52 -1.33 11.92
N LEU A 126 0.03 -1.80 10.81
CA LEU A 126 1.43 -1.59 10.47
C LEU A 126 1.74 -0.12 10.21
N LEU A 127 0.88 0.59 9.48
CA LEU A 127 1.08 2.00 9.15
C LEU A 127 0.96 2.90 10.38
N GLN A 128 0.10 2.55 11.35
CA GLN A 128 -0.04 3.28 12.61
C GLN A 128 1.21 3.23 13.51
N GLN A 129 2.18 2.35 13.22
CA GLN A 129 3.49 2.36 13.90
C GLN A 129 4.34 3.58 13.50
N TYR A 130 4.06 4.19 12.35
CA TYR A 130 4.82 5.32 11.83
C TYR A 130 4.10 6.66 11.97
N MET A 131 2.76 6.64 11.88
CA MET A 131 1.99 7.87 11.90
C MET A 131 0.57 7.66 12.43
N LYS A 132 0.00 8.74 13.01
CA LYS A 132 -1.41 8.76 13.35
C LYS A 132 -2.22 8.93 12.07
N LEU A 133 -3.13 7.99 11.80
CA LEU A 133 -4.06 8.05 10.68
C LEU A 133 -5.35 8.79 11.04
N THR A 134 -5.98 9.44 10.07
CA THR A 134 -7.35 9.94 10.16
C THR A 134 -8.33 8.76 10.04
N GLU A 135 -9.59 8.94 10.47
CA GLU A 135 -10.63 7.91 10.27
C GLU A 135 -10.82 7.57 8.79
N GLU A 136 -10.81 8.58 7.93
CA GLU A 136 -10.93 8.38 6.49
C GLU A 136 -9.76 7.55 5.93
N GLU A 137 -8.51 7.85 6.32
CA GLU A 137 -7.34 7.06 5.92
C GLU A 137 -7.49 5.59 6.37
N ILE A 138 -7.95 5.35 7.60
CA ILE A 138 -8.21 4.01 8.13
C ILE A 138 -9.26 3.28 7.28
N TYR A 139 -10.40 3.91 7.01
CA TYR A 139 -11.46 3.25 6.24
C TYR A 139 -11.08 3.05 4.78
N CYS A 140 -10.39 4.00 4.15
CA CYS A 140 -9.88 3.84 2.79
C CYS A 140 -8.93 2.64 2.68
N ILE A 141 -7.97 2.51 3.60
CA ILE A 141 -7.03 1.38 3.63
C ILE A 141 -7.75 0.08 3.99
N ARG A 142 -8.62 0.09 5.03
CA ARG A 142 -9.34 -1.12 5.47
C ARG A 142 -10.21 -1.71 4.36
N TRP A 143 -10.88 -0.89 3.59
CA TRP A 143 -11.91 -1.31 2.64
C TRP A 143 -11.46 -1.28 1.17
N HIS A 144 -10.17 -1.10 0.89
CA HIS A 144 -9.68 -1.00 -0.51
C HIS A 144 -10.01 -2.23 -1.37
N MET A 145 -10.10 -3.42 -0.76
CA MET A 145 -10.51 -4.65 -1.48
C MET A 145 -11.95 -4.61 -2.00
N GLY A 146 -12.80 -3.72 -1.47
CA GLY A 146 -14.18 -3.60 -1.93
C GLY A 146 -14.96 -4.90 -1.80
N THR A 147 -15.60 -5.36 -2.89
CA THR A 147 -16.35 -6.60 -2.93
C THR A 147 -15.50 -7.87 -3.09
N PHE A 148 -14.19 -7.74 -3.18
CA PHE A 148 -13.26 -8.88 -3.08
C PHE A 148 -12.98 -9.29 -1.63
N ASP A 149 -13.44 -8.49 -0.66
CA ASP A 149 -13.47 -8.86 0.76
C ASP A 149 -14.59 -9.89 1.04
N ASP A 150 -14.56 -10.52 2.22
CA ASP A 150 -15.59 -11.47 2.65
C ASP A 150 -17.00 -10.85 2.52
N LYS A 151 -17.97 -11.63 2.02
CA LYS A 151 -19.37 -11.22 1.88
C LYS A 151 -19.99 -10.73 3.17
N ALA A 152 -19.56 -11.26 4.32
CA ALA A 152 -19.99 -10.79 5.64
C ALA A 152 -19.68 -9.31 5.87
N ASN A 153 -18.67 -8.76 5.18
CA ASN A 153 -18.20 -7.38 5.30
C ASN A 153 -18.86 -6.40 4.32
N TRP A 154 -19.60 -6.86 3.31
CA TRP A 154 -20.13 -6.00 2.24
C TRP A 154 -21.05 -4.88 2.73
N ASN A 155 -21.88 -5.14 3.76
CA ASN A 155 -22.73 -4.11 4.34
C ASN A 155 -21.90 -3.01 5.02
N SER A 156 -20.80 -3.38 5.67
CA SER A 156 -19.89 -2.43 6.32
C SER A 156 -19.11 -1.62 5.28
N TYR A 157 -18.62 -2.26 4.21
CA TYR A 157 -18.01 -1.60 3.07
C TYR A 157 -18.98 -0.58 2.44
N GLY A 158 -20.23 -0.96 2.17
CA GLY A 158 -21.24 -0.07 1.58
C GLY A 158 -21.51 1.15 2.46
N ARG A 159 -21.58 0.98 3.79
CA ARG A 159 -21.72 2.11 4.73
C ARG A 159 -20.47 2.99 4.74
N ALA A 160 -19.28 2.39 4.73
CA ALA A 160 -18.04 3.14 4.67
C ALA A 160 -17.95 3.99 3.40
N CYS A 161 -18.35 3.47 2.23
CA CYS A 161 -18.43 4.24 0.98
C CYS A 161 -19.43 5.40 1.06
N THR A 162 -20.52 5.26 1.81
CA THR A 162 -21.53 6.32 1.98
C THR A 162 -21.00 7.45 2.87
N GLU A 163 -20.31 7.11 3.95
CA GLU A 163 -19.80 8.07 4.93
C GLU A 163 -18.48 8.72 4.47
N TYR A 164 -17.62 7.91 3.86
CA TYR A 164 -16.32 8.32 3.32
C TYR A 164 -16.21 7.93 1.84
N PRO A 165 -16.71 8.74 0.91
CA PRO A 165 -16.74 8.41 -0.53
C PRO A 165 -15.37 8.05 -1.12
N ASN A 166 -14.27 8.54 -0.52
CA ASN A 166 -12.91 8.24 -0.94
C ASN A 166 -12.53 6.75 -0.76
N VAL A 167 -13.28 5.98 0.03
CA VAL A 167 -13.19 4.51 0.10
C VAL A 167 -13.42 3.88 -1.28
N LEU A 168 -14.47 4.33 -2.00
CA LEU A 168 -14.75 3.85 -3.36
C LEU A 168 -13.66 4.26 -4.34
N TYR A 169 -13.14 5.49 -4.24
CA TYR A 169 -12.08 5.96 -5.13
C TYR A 169 -10.75 5.25 -4.85
N THR A 170 -10.48 4.85 -3.61
CA THR A 170 -9.32 4.01 -3.25
C THR A 170 -9.41 2.65 -3.93
N HIS A 171 -10.55 1.95 -3.79
CA HIS A 171 -10.81 0.70 -4.49
C HIS A 171 -10.68 0.85 -6.01
N THR A 172 -11.21 1.95 -6.57
CA THR A 172 -11.11 2.22 -8.01
C THR A 172 -9.66 2.41 -8.45
N ALA A 173 -8.85 3.11 -7.67
CA ALA A 173 -7.43 3.33 -7.98
C ALA A 173 -6.64 2.02 -7.96
N ASP A 174 -6.90 1.15 -6.97
CA ASP A 174 -6.33 -0.18 -6.88
C ASP A 174 -6.73 -1.04 -8.11
N MET A 175 -8.02 -1.05 -8.48
CA MET A 175 -8.49 -1.76 -9.67
C MET A 175 -7.88 -1.21 -10.98
N ILE A 176 -7.61 0.09 -11.08
CA ILE A 176 -6.90 0.67 -12.23
C ILE A 176 -5.48 0.11 -12.31
N ALA A 177 -4.73 0.10 -11.21
CA ALA A 177 -3.37 -0.46 -11.18
C ALA A 177 -3.39 -1.96 -11.50
N ALA A 178 -4.21 -2.74 -10.81
CA ALA A 178 -4.24 -4.20 -10.92
C ALA A 178 -4.81 -4.72 -12.25
N ARG A 179 -5.85 -4.08 -12.82
CA ARG A 179 -6.61 -4.63 -13.95
C ARG A 179 -6.41 -3.90 -15.27
N ILE A 180 -6.07 -2.61 -15.22
CA ILE A 180 -5.89 -1.80 -16.44
C ILE A 180 -4.40 -1.67 -16.75
N ILE A 181 -3.56 -1.37 -15.74
CA ILE A 181 -2.10 -1.26 -15.92
C ILE A 181 -1.46 -2.65 -15.87
N GLY A 182 -1.98 -3.55 -15.04
CA GLY A 182 -1.49 -4.94 -14.94
C GLY A 182 -0.32 -5.13 -13.97
N ILE A 183 -0.19 -4.24 -13.02
CA ILE A 183 0.84 -4.26 -11.98
C ILE A 183 0.21 -4.55 -10.62
#